data_09fc9c75bff9352e9b35551a11760cc5
#
_entry.id   09fc9c75bff9352e9b35551a11760cc5
#
_cell.length_a   1.000
_cell.length_b   1.000
_cell.length_c   1.000
_cell.angle_alpha   90.00
_cell.angle_beta   90.00
_cell.angle_gamma   90.00
#
_symmetry.space_group_name_H-M   'P 1'
#
loop_
_entity.id
_entity.type
_entity.pdbx_description
1 polymer ?
#
loop_
_entity_poly.entity_id
_entity_poly.type
_entity_poly.pdbx_seq_one_letter_code
_entity_poly.pdbx_strand_id
1 'polypeptide(L)'
;VTFVAVMALTRLVGILETRQALEDAARDEIQLIAATLSGQIGRVSERLETEGWEDTVRPLVGDLPSRALTDGRQILFADGDGRVRSARPTDPAFADKLLTDIFGTSQPITTFGAKAGAVVLTSTDGRRLIATVHHIEDNRGAVAVFQPEDRIYDDWRRNLRTTLTLFAFTAVILLVLTYAYFAQVIRANSADALYALTTARTETAFRRGRCGFWDWDLARGRFYWSASMFEML
;
A
#
# COMPACT_ATOMS: atom_id res chain seq x y z
N VAL A 1 1.72 -13.66 -20.41
CA VAL A 1 2.40 -14.04 -19.15
C VAL A 1 3.45 -12.99 -18.78
N THR A 2 4.38 -12.62 -19.68
CA THR A 2 5.45 -11.64 -19.42
C THR A 2 4.95 -10.28 -18.97
N PHE A 3 3.90 -9.74 -19.58
CA PHE A 3 3.31 -8.45 -19.20
C PHE A 3 2.80 -8.45 -17.76
N VAL A 4 2.07 -9.48 -17.35
CA VAL A 4 1.54 -9.62 -15.98
C VAL A 4 2.68 -9.75 -14.96
N ALA A 5 3.74 -10.48 -15.30
CA ALA A 5 4.92 -10.63 -14.44
C ALA A 5 5.67 -9.30 -14.26
N VAL A 6 5.88 -8.54 -15.33
CA VAL A 6 6.52 -7.21 -15.28
C VAL A 6 5.65 -6.25 -14.45
N MET A 7 4.35 -6.23 -14.65
CA MET A 7 3.43 -5.40 -13.88
C MET A 7 3.42 -5.76 -12.39
N ALA A 8 3.45 -7.06 -12.06
CA ALA A 8 3.54 -7.52 -10.68
C ALA A 8 4.86 -7.10 -10.02
N LEU A 9 6.00 -7.24 -10.74
CA LEU A 9 7.31 -6.83 -10.25
C LEU A 9 7.39 -5.32 -9.99
N THR A 10 6.91 -4.50 -10.94
CA THR A 10 6.88 -3.04 -10.78
C THR A 10 6.03 -2.62 -9.58
N ARG A 11 4.89 -3.29 -9.36
CA ARG A 11 4.04 -3.04 -8.20
C ARG A 11 4.71 -3.44 -6.90
N LEU A 12 5.43 -4.57 -6.88
CA LEU A 12 6.17 -5.02 -5.70
C LEU A 12 7.26 -4.02 -5.30
N VAL A 13 8.04 -3.54 -6.25
CA VAL A 13 9.07 -2.51 -6.01
C VAL A 13 8.43 -1.24 -5.45
N GLY A 14 7.37 -0.73 -6.07
CA GLY A 14 6.67 0.47 -5.59
C GLY A 14 6.09 0.31 -4.18
N ILE A 15 5.65 -0.88 -3.79
CA ILE A 15 5.16 -1.17 -2.44
C ILE A 15 6.30 -1.07 -1.40
N LEU A 16 7.49 -1.57 -1.73
CA LEU A 16 8.66 -1.52 -0.84
C LEU A 16 9.19 -0.09 -0.69
N GLU A 17 9.30 0.65 -1.78
CA GLU A 17 9.73 2.07 -1.76
C GLU A 17 8.76 2.94 -0.95
N THR A 18 7.46 2.74 -1.11
CA THR A 18 6.43 3.49 -0.37
C THR A 18 6.54 3.24 1.15
N ARG A 19 6.89 2.03 1.56
CA ARG A 19 7.06 1.72 2.98
C ARG A 19 8.19 2.50 3.62
N GLN A 20 9.37 2.53 2.98
CA GLN A 20 10.51 3.29 3.47
C GLN A 20 10.22 4.81 3.51
N ALA A 21 9.62 5.32 2.45
CA ALA A 21 9.24 6.73 2.39
C ALA A 21 8.27 7.14 3.51
N LEU A 22 7.34 6.27 3.90
CA LEU A 22 6.41 6.52 5.02
C LEU A 22 7.15 6.55 6.38
N GLU A 23 8.10 5.64 6.60
CA GLU A 23 8.91 5.65 7.82
C GLU A 23 9.76 6.92 7.92
N ASP A 24 10.42 7.32 6.85
CA ASP A 24 11.26 8.50 6.81
C ASP A 24 10.43 9.77 6.99
N ALA A 25 9.30 9.87 6.30
CA ALA A 25 8.36 10.99 6.48
C ALA A 25 7.83 11.09 7.92
N ALA A 26 7.50 9.95 8.55
CA ALA A 26 7.06 9.94 9.95
C ALA A 26 8.17 10.38 10.92
N ARG A 27 9.44 9.97 10.67
CA ARG A 27 10.59 10.41 11.48
C ARG A 27 10.82 11.91 11.36
N ASP A 28 10.81 12.44 10.14
CA ASP A 28 11.03 13.86 9.89
C ASP A 28 9.92 14.70 10.53
N GLU A 29 8.68 14.26 10.42
CA GLU A 29 7.52 14.97 10.96
C GLU A 29 7.54 15.05 12.50
N ILE A 30 7.78 13.91 13.19
CA ILE A 30 7.85 13.94 14.67
C ILE A 30 9.04 14.76 15.18
N GLN A 31 10.15 14.74 14.44
CA GLN A 31 11.34 15.51 14.76
C GLN A 31 11.09 17.02 14.61
N LEU A 32 10.42 17.41 13.52
CA LEU A 32 10.03 18.80 13.27
C LEU A 32 9.06 19.32 14.34
N ILE A 33 8.05 18.53 14.73
CA ILE A 33 7.09 18.87 15.77
C ILE A 33 7.81 19.06 17.11
N ALA A 34 8.67 18.12 17.49
CA ALA A 34 9.43 18.19 18.74
C ALA A 34 10.36 19.42 18.80
N ALA A 35 11.09 19.68 17.70
CA ALA A 35 11.96 20.84 17.59
C ALA A 35 11.20 22.17 17.66
N THR A 36 10.07 22.25 16.95
CA THR A 36 9.24 23.46 16.95
C THR A 36 8.68 23.74 18.32
N LEU A 37 8.11 22.73 18.98
CA LEU A 37 7.51 22.89 20.32
C LEU A 37 8.56 23.18 21.39
N SER A 38 9.70 22.48 21.38
CA SER A 38 10.77 22.75 22.34
C SER A 38 11.32 24.19 22.22
N GLY A 39 11.47 24.69 20.98
CA GLY A 39 11.89 26.07 20.75
C GLY A 39 10.80 27.09 21.12
N GLN A 40 9.50 26.79 20.95
CA GLN A 40 8.42 27.66 21.39
C GLN A 40 8.32 27.72 22.91
N ILE A 41 8.41 26.58 23.58
CA ILE A 41 8.36 26.51 25.06
C ILE A 41 9.58 27.19 25.66
N GLY A 42 10.78 27.03 25.06
CA GLY A 42 11.99 27.73 25.49
C GLY A 42 11.80 29.25 25.56
N ARG A 43 11.08 29.84 24.60
CA ARG A 43 10.76 31.28 24.57
C ARG A 43 9.76 31.76 25.62
N VAL A 44 8.94 30.87 26.12
CA VAL A 44 7.91 31.17 27.14
C VAL A 44 8.18 30.46 28.46
N SER A 45 9.43 30.01 28.66
CA SER A 45 9.82 29.19 29.81
C SER A 45 9.58 29.85 31.17
N GLU A 46 9.63 31.18 31.24
CA GLU A 46 9.28 31.91 32.48
C GLU A 46 7.79 31.73 32.91
N ARG A 47 6.91 31.51 31.96
CA ARG A 47 5.48 31.23 32.24
C ARG A 47 5.25 29.84 32.82
N LEU A 48 6.12 28.88 32.55
CA LEU A 48 6.01 27.53 33.10
C LEU A 48 6.06 27.55 34.64
N GLU A 49 6.84 28.47 35.22
CA GLU A 49 6.95 28.64 36.68
C GLU A 49 5.77 29.39 37.28
N THR A 50 5.16 30.29 36.51
CA THR A 50 4.08 31.18 37.02
C THR A 50 2.67 30.63 36.70
N GLU A 51 2.44 30.12 35.52
CA GLU A 51 1.12 29.70 35.02
C GLU A 51 0.96 28.16 35.01
N GLY A 52 2.05 27.42 35.14
CA GLY A 52 2.06 25.96 35.08
C GLY A 52 2.11 25.39 33.63
N TRP A 53 2.42 24.11 33.55
CA TRP A 53 2.63 23.40 32.26
C TRP A 53 1.37 23.36 31.41
N GLU A 54 0.22 23.00 31.99
CA GLU A 54 -1.03 22.81 31.27
C GLU A 54 -1.48 24.07 30.54
N ASP A 55 -1.47 25.22 31.23
CA ASP A 55 -1.94 26.49 30.67
C ASP A 55 -0.94 27.09 29.67
N THR A 56 0.36 26.86 29.88
CA THR A 56 1.40 27.27 28.91
C THR A 56 1.40 26.44 27.64
N VAL A 57 1.18 25.13 27.73
CA VAL A 57 1.25 24.20 26.60
C VAL A 57 -0.01 24.23 25.75
N ARG A 58 -1.18 24.43 26.35
CA ARG A 58 -2.48 24.39 25.66
C ARG A 58 -2.54 25.28 24.40
N PRO A 59 -2.18 26.57 24.45
CA PRO A 59 -2.18 27.43 23.27
C PRO A 59 -1.17 27.00 22.23
N LEU A 60 0.02 26.56 22.63
CA LEU A 60 1.07 26.14 21.71
C LEU A 60 0.69 24.90 20.88
N VAL A 61 -0.03 23.96 21.49
CA VAL A 61 -0.55 22.79 20.77
C VAL A 61 -1.77 23.14 19.92
N GLY A 62 -2.56 24.13 20.36
CA GLY A 62 -3.71 24.64 19.57
C GLY A 62 -3.30 25.24 18.23
N ASP A 63 -2.09 25.78 18.13
CA ASP A 63 -1.52 26.36 16.92
C ASP A 63 -0.90 25.31 15.97
N LEU A 64 -0.80 24.05 16.42
CA LEU A 64 -0.28 22.98 15.57
C LEU A 64 -1.28 22.60 14.46
N PRO A 65 -0.79 22.23 13.27
CA PRO A 65 -1.64 21.67 12.25
C PRO A 65 -2.42 20.46 12.78
N SER A 66 -3.67 20.30 12.37
CA SER A 66 -4.54 19.19 12.83
C SER A 66 -3.91 17.81 12.58
N ARG A 67 -3.02 17.69 11.61
CA ARG A 67 -2.25 16.46 11.34
C ARG A 67 -1.22 16.13 12.43
N ALA A 68 -0.77 17.10 13.21
CA ALA A 68 0.26 16.86 14.24
C ALA A 68 -0.18 15.87 15.32
N LEU A 69 -1.48 15.68 15.51
CA LEU A 69 -2.07 14.78 16.50
C LEU A 69 -2.81 13.58 15.87
N THR A 70 -2.64 13.34 14.56
CA THR A 70 -3.25 12.19 13.88
C THR A 70 -2.41 10.93 14.06
N ASP A 71 -2.92 9.80 13.57
CA ASP A 71 -2.24 8.50 13.50
C ASP A 71 -1.71 7.98 14.83
N GLY A 72 -2.42 8.28 15.92
CA GLY A 72 -2.06 7.85 17.26
C GLY A 72 -0.82 8.55 17.84
N ARG A 73 -0.40 9.68 17.25
CA ARG A 73 0.74 10.47 17.73
C ARG A 73 0.44 11.05 19.10
N GLN A 74 1.42 10.98 19.98
CA GLN A 74 1.40 11.53 21.31
C GLN A 74 2.54 12.52 21.49
N ILE A 75 2.25 13.65 22.12
CA ILE A 75 3.22 14.67 22.50
C ILE A 75 3.21 14.73 24.01
N LEU A 76 4.35 14.47 24.63
CA LEU A 76 4.54 14.54 26.08
C LEU A 76 5.42 15.74 26.41
N PHE A 77 5.02 16.46 27.42
CA PHE A 77 5.76 17.58 27.97
C PHE A 77 6.23 17.20 29.35
N ALA A 78 7.54 17.14 29.54
CA ALA A 78 8.17 16.77 30.79
C ALA A 78 8.95 17.93 31.37
N ASP A 79 9.02 17.97 32.72
CA ASP A 79 9.84 18.93 33.46
C ASP A 79 11.35 18.58 33.39
N GLY A 80 12.18 19.35 34.09
CA GLY A 80 13.63 19.16 34.15
C GLY A 80 14.07 17.81 34.72
N ASP A 81 13.23 17.18 35.54
CA ASP A 81 13.46 15.83 36.08
C ASP A 81 12.99 14.72 35.14
N GLY A 82 12.45 15.08 33.97
CA GLY A 82 11.91 14.15 33.00
C GLY A 82 10.52 13.57 33.34
N ARG A 83 9.81 14.18 34.31
CA ARG A 83 8.45 13.78 34.70
C ARG A 83 7.42 14.46 33.81
N VAL A 84 6.53 13.67 33.23
CA VAL A 84 5.46 14.12 32.33
C VAL A 84 4.46 15.00 33.09
N ARG A 85 4.32 16.24 32.71
CA ARG A 85 3.40 17.23 33.26
C ARG A 85 2.16 17.45 32.40
N SER A 86 2.28 17.26 31.11
CA SER A 86 1.15 17.34 30.18
C SER A 86 1.33 16.38 29.02
N ALA A 87 0.22 15.86 28.50
CA ALA A 87 0.19 14.97 27.33
C ALA A 87 -0.87 15.45 26.33
N ARG A 88 -0.58 15.32 25.06
CA ARG A 88 -1.50 15.64 23.97
C ARG A 88 -1.50 14.53 22.91
N PRO A 89 -2.64 13.92 22.58
CA PRO A 89 -3.93 14.04 23.29
C PRO A 89 -3.82 13.70 24.78
N THR A 90 -4.70 14.24 25.59
CA THR A 90 -4.68 13.99 27.05
C THR A 90 -4.90 12.51 27.33
N ASP A 91 -3.93 11.88 27.97
CA ASP A 91 -3.99 10.48 28.37
C ASP A 91 -3.49 10.35 29.81
N PRO A 92 -4.37 9.96 30.75
CA PRO A 92 -4.01 9.77 32.16
C PRO A 92 -2.91 8.72 32.38
N ALA A 93 -2.72 7.82 31.43
CA ALA A 93 -1.71 6.77 31.51
C ALA A 93 -0.28 7.32 31.55
N PHE A 94 -0.04 8.53 31.08
CA PHE A 94 1.27 9.18 31.07
C PHE A 94 1.47 10.19 32.21
N ALA A 95 0.41 10.56 32.92
CA ALA A 95 0.48 11.57 33.98
C ALA A 95 1.49 11.19 35.06
N ASP A 96 2.38 12.13 35.41
CA ASP A 96 3.42 12.03 36.44
C ASP A 96 4.46 10.87 36.25
N LYS A 97 4.42 10.14 35.09
CA LYS A 97 5.44 9.14 34.79
C LYS A 97 6.73 9.80 34.30
N LEU A 98 7.86 9.12 34.54
CA LEU A 98 9.13 9.53 33.96
C LEU A 98 9.20 9.09 32.47
N LEU A 99 9.83 9.93 31.65
CA LEU A 99 10.10 9.56 30.25
C LEU A 99 10.89 8.24 30.14
N THR A 100 11.78 7.99 31.11
CA THR A 100 12.54 6.74 31.21
C THR A 100 11.67 5.52 31.51
N ASP A 101 10.55 5.69 32.22
CA ASP A 101 9.60 4.61 32.48
C ASP A 101 8.76 4.27 31.25
N ILE A 102 8.57 5.24 30.36
CA ILE A 102 7.79 5.09 29.12
C ILE A 102 8.67 4.47 28.02
N PHE A 103 9.85 5.04 27.81
CA PHE A 103 10.73 4.68 26.68
C PHE A 103 11.82 3.68 27.07
N GLY A 104 12.15 3.54 28.37
CA GLY A 104 13.25 2.74 28.86
C GLY A 104 14.48 3.60 29.20
N THR A 105 15.23 3.18 30.22
CA THR A 105 16.40 3.91 30.77
C THR A 105 17.62 3.93 29.86
N SER A 106 17.77 2.91 28.98
CA SER A 106 18.96 2.73 28.14
C SER A 106 18.71 3.13 26.67
N GLN A 107 17.68 3.91 26.40
CA GLN A 107 17.37 4.32 25.04
C GLN A 107 18.21 5.55 24.60
N PRO A 108 18.66 5.60 23.34
CA PRO A 108 19.42 6.74 22.83
C PRO A 108 18.70 8.09 23.02
N ILE A 109 17.37 8.12 22.88
CA ILE A 109 16.58 9.34 23.00
C ILE A 109 16.55 9.89 24.43
N THR A 110 16.62 9.04 25.45
CA THR A 110 16.67 9.47 26.85
C THR A 110 18.06 9.93 27.25
N THR A 111 19.11 9.48 26.55
CA THR A 111 20.51 9.84 26.86
C THR A 111 20.99 11.02 26.04
N PHE A 112 20.72 11.03 24.73
CA PHE A 112 21.25 12.03 23.80
C PHE A 112 20.22 13.08 23.36
N GLY A 113 18.95 12.91 23.73
CA GLY A 113 17.87 13.85 23.39
C GLY A 113 17.79 14.09 21.88
N ALA A 114 17.70 15.35 21.47
CA ALA A 114 17.61 15.76 20.06
C ALA A 114 18.72 15.23 19.16
N LYS A 115 19.92 14.97 19.72
CA LYS A 115 21.06 14.44 18.95
C LYS A 115 20.84 12.98 18.50
N ALA A 116 19.98 12.24 19.19
CA ALA A 116 19.61 10.88 18.79
C ALA A 116 18.69 10.86 17.55
N GLY A 117 18.02 11.98 17.25
CA GLY A 117 17.01 12.05 16.20
C GLY A 117 15.75 11.25 16.54
N ALA A 118 15.02 10.89 15.49
CA ALA A 118 13.84 10.01 15.64
C ALA A 118 14.28 8.54 15.54
N VAL A 119 14.08 7.79 16.61
CA VAL A 119 14.54 6.41 16.76
C VAL A 119 13.34 5.47 16.89
N VAL A 120 13.43 4.30 16.25
CA VAL A 120 12.49 3.19 16.49
C VAL A 120 12.92 2.49 17.77
N LEU A 121 12.00 2.38 18.71
CA LEU A 121 12.23 1.71 19.99
C LEU A 121 11.02 0.86 20.39
N THR A 122 11.24 -0.02 21.34
CA THR A 122 10.17 -0.77 21.98
C THR A 122 9.92 -0.15 23.35
N SER A 123 8.71 0.36 23.56
CA SER A 123 8.27 0.91 24.83
C SER A 123 8.25 -0.18 25.91
N THR A 124 8.21 0.23 27.18
CA THR A 124 8.16 -0.70 28.33
C THR A 124 6.92 -1.60 28.33
N ASP A 125 5.85 -1.21 27.64
CA ASP A 125 4.64 -2.01 27.41
C ASP A 125 4.73 -2.97 26.19
N GLY A 126 5.91 -3.05 25.56
CA GLY A 126 6.17 -3.95 24.42
C GLY A 126 5.74 -3.43 23.04
N ARG A 127 5.21 -2.21 22.94
CA ARG A 127 4.81 -1.62 21.65
C ARG A 127 6.00 -1.00 20.93
N ARG A 128 6.09 -1.20 19.63
CA ARG A 128 7.08 -0.52 18.79
C ARG A 128 6.60 0.89 18.47
N LEU A 129 7.46 1.86 18.74
CA LEU A 129 7.21 3.28 18.57
C LEU A 129 8.34 3.92 17.77
N ILE A 130 8.01 4.93 16.98
CA ILE A 130 9.00 5.91 16.53
C ILE A 130 8.90 7.09 17.49
N ALA A 131 10.00 7.46 18.11
CA ALA A 131 10.02 8.50 19.14
C ALA A 131 11.23 9.41 18.99
N THR A 132 11.06 10.66 19.41
CA THR A 132 12.14 11.65 19.56
C THR A 132 11.93 12.44 20.84
N VAL A 133 13.01 12.93 21.43
CA VAL A 133 13.00 13.78 22.62
C VAL A 133 13.87 15.00 22.34
N HIS A 134 13.30 16.19 22.57
CA HIS A 134 14.00 17.45 22.48
C HIS A 134 14.00 18.13 23.84
N HIS A 135 15.17 18.40 24.38
CA HIS A 135 15.28 19.15 25.62
C HIS A 135 15.03 20.64 25.38
N ILE A 136 14.40 21.28 26.34
CA ILE A 136 14.21 22.72 26.37
C ILE A 136 15.51 23.33 26.92
N GLU A 137 15.86 24.53 26.46
CA GLU A 137 17.05 25.24 26.91
C GLU A 137 17.12 25.31 28.43
N ASP A 138 18.34 25.34 28.99
CA ASP A 138 18.63 25.36 30.42
C ASP A 138 18.11 24.16 31.24
N ASN A 139 17.89 23.01 30.58
CA ASN A 139 17.39 21.79 31.23
C ASN A 139 16.06 21.97 31.96
N ARG A 140 15.24 22.94 31.56
CA ARG A 140 13.94 23.23 32.17
C ARG A 140 12.86 22.21 31.87
N GLY A 141 13.14 21.30 30.94
CA GLY A 141 12.21 20.22 30.56
C GLY A 141 12.54 19.59 29.22
N ALA A 142 11.61 18.76 28.75
CA ALA A 142 11.74 18.10 27.47
C ALA A 142 10.37 17.94 26.77
N VAL A 143 10.38 17.98 25.46
CA VAL A 143 9.27 17.61 24.61
C VAL A 143 9.58 16.26 23.98
N ALA A 144 8.79 15.25 24.27
CA ALA A 144 8.86 13.96 23.63
C ALA A 144 7.68 13.79 22.68
N VAL A 145 7.96 13.41 21.45
CA VAL A 145 6.94 13.09 20.45
C VAL A 145 7.14 11.65 20.02
N PHE A 146 6.06 10.88 20.05
CA PHE A 146 6.12 9.50 19.58
C PHE A 146 4.86 9.11 18.83
N GLN A 147 5.00 8.08 17.99
CA GLN A 147 3.93 7.51 17.19
C GLN A 147 4.06 5.99 17.17
N PRO A 148 2.98 5.23 17.39
CA PRO A 148 2.98 3.79 17.23
C PRO A 148 3.28 3.39 15.78
N GLU A 149 4.21 2.47 15.59
CA GLU A 149 4.64 2.02 14.25
C GLU A 149 3.49 1.40 13.45
N ASP A 150 2.59 0.69 14.11
CA ASP A 150 1.43 0.05 13.49
C ASP A 150 0.49 1.06 12.83
N ARG A 151 0.35 2.27 13.41
CA ARG A 151 -0.49 3.33 12.87
C ARG A 151 0.05 3.96 11.59
N ILE A 152 1.37 4.01 11.45
CA ILE A 152 2.03 4.53 10.24
C ILE A 152 1.63 3.69 9.02
N TYR A 153 1.43 2.38 9.23
CA TYR A 153 1.14 1.46 8.14
C TYR A 153 -0.35 1.15 7.93
N ASP A 154 -1.26 1.71 8.72
CA ASP A 154 -2.68 1.37 8.62
C ASP A 154 -3.27 1.74 7.25
N ASP A 155 -2.99 2.94 6.74
CA ASP A 155 -3.44 3.37 5.42
C ASP A 155 -2.71 2.62 4.30
N TRP A 156 -1.42 2.37 4.47
CA TRP A 156 -0.64 1.57 3.53
C TRP A 156 -1.17 0.14 3.42
N ARG A 157 -1.47 -0.53 4.54
CA ARG A 157 -2.07 -1.87 4.55
C ARG A 157 -3.45 -1.90 3.91
N ARG A 158 -4.25 -0.85 4.09
CA ARG A 158 -5.56 -0.71 3.45
C ARG A 158 -5.41 -0.59 1.94
N ASN A 159 -4.53 0.28 1.47
CA ASN A 159 -4.22 0.46 0.05
C ASN A 159 -3.64 -0.81 -0.57
N LEU A 160 -2.74 -1.49 0.16
CA LEU A 160 -2.15 -2.76 -0.28
C LEU A 160 -3.23 -3.83 -0.49
N ARG A 161 -4.15 -4.01 0.47
CA ARG A 161 -5.27 -4.96 0.34
C ARG A 161 -6.14 -4.64 -0.89
N THR A 162 -6.52 -3.39 -1.07
CA THR A 162 -7.33 -2.96 -2.23
C THR A 162 -6.60 -3.24 -3.54
N THR A 163 -5.32 -2.88 -3.62
CA THR A 163 -4.50 -3.11 -4.82
C THR A 163 -4.36 -4.60 -5.14
N LEU A 164 -4.07 -5.43 -4.13
CA LEU A 164 -3.97 -6.89 -4.30
C LEU A 164 -5.30 -7.50 -4.75
N THR A 165 -6.42 -7.07 -4.17
CA THR A 165 -7.75 -7.55 -4.56
C THR A 165 -8.07 -7.20 -6.00
N LEU A 166 -7.83 -5.96 -6.42
CA LEU A 166 -8.04 -5.53 -7.80
C LEU A 166 -7.13 -6.28 -8.79
N PHE A 167 -5.87 -6.49 -8.41
CA PHE A 167 -4.92 -7.25 -9.23
C PHE A 167 -5.36 -8.71 -9.39
N ALA A 168 -5.76 -9.36 -8.29
CA ALA A 168 -6.26 -10.74 -8.32
C ALA A 168 -7.51 -10.86 -9.21
N PHE A 169 -8.45 -9.92 -9.08
CA PHE A 169 -9.66 -9.89 -9.88
C PHE A 169 -9.35 -9.72 -11.38
N THR A 170 -8.45 -8.79 -11.72
CA THR A 170 -8.00 -8.59 -13.10
C THR A 170 -7.31 -9.83 -13.67
N ALA A 171 -6.46 -10.49 -12.88
CA ALA A 171 -5.78 -11.72 -13.27
C ALA A 171 -6.77 -12.86 -13.57
N VAL A 172 -7.80 -13.01 -12.72
CA VAL A 172 -8.87 -14.01 -12.94
C VAL A 172 -9.63 -13.72 -14.22
N ILE A 173 -10.02 -12.47 -14.47
CA ILE A 173 -10.71 -12.09 -15.72
C ILE A 173 -9.85 -12.43 -16.94
N LEU A 174 -8.57 -12.06 -16.94
CA LEU A 174 -7.66 -12.36 -18.04
C LEU A 174 -7.50 -13.85 -18.26
N LEU A 175 -7.44 -14.65 -17.19
CA LEU A 175 -7.34 -16.10 -17.27
C LEU A 175 -8.60 -16.71 -17.89
N VAL A 176 -9.78 -16.25 -17.47
CA VAL A 176 -11.08 -16.70 -18.03
C VAL A 176 -11.19 -16.34 -19.51
N LEU A 177 -10.84 -15.12 -19.89
CA LEU A 177 -10.86 -14.69 -21.29
C LEU A 177 -9.90 -15.49 -22.15
N THR A 178 -8.68 -15.74 -21.64
CA THR A 178 -7.67 -16.56 -22.31
C THR A 178 -8.17 -17.98 -22.50
N TYR A 179 -8.76 -18.59 -21.47
CA TYR A 179 -9.36 -19.92 -21.54
C TYR A 179 -10.49 -19.98 -22.58
N ALA A 180 -11.42 -19.00 -22.52
CA ALA A 180 -12.53 -18.93 -23.48
C ALA A 180 -12.05 -18.79 -24.92
N TYR A 181 -11.01 -17.94 -25.15
CA TYR A 181 -10.40 -17.80 -26.47
C TYR A 181 -9.81 -19.13 -26.98
N PHE A 182 -9.01 -19.82 -26.18
CA PHE A 182 -8.42 -21.11 -26.58
C PHE A 182 -9.50 -22.18 -26.80
N ALA A 183 -10.53 -22.22 -25.95
CA ALA A 183 -11.65 -23.15 -26.14
C ALA A 183 -12.40 -22.89 -27.46
N GLN A 184 -12.55 -21.63 -27.86
CA GLN A 184 -13.18 -21.25 -29.12
C GLN A 184 -12.31 -21.63 -30.33
N VAL A 185 -10.99 -21.39 -30.25
CA VAL A 185 -10.04 -21.77 -31.32
C VAL A 185 -10.03 -23.28 -31.53
N ILE A 186 -10.00 -24.06 -30.44
CA ILE A 186 -10.02 -25.54 -30.53
C ILE A 186 -11.33 -26.01 -31.19
N ARG A 187 -12.48 -25.42 -30.82
CA ARG A 187 -13.77 -25.77 -31.43
C ARG A 187 -13.83 -25.41 -32.91
N ALA A 188 -13.32 -24.25 -33.32
CA ALA A 188 -13.25 -23.86 -34.73
C ALA A 188 -12.41 -24.81 -35.53
N ASN A 189 -11.19 -25.15 -35.08
CA ASN A 189 -10.29 -26.07 -35.75
C ASN A 189 -10.90 -27.48 -35.88
N SER A 190 -11.63 -27.96 -34.88
CA SER A 190 -12.29 -29.28 -34.96
C SER A 190 -13.46 -29.30 -35.95
N ALA A 191 -14.21 -28.19 -36.07
CA ALA A 191 -15.26 -28.05 -37.05
C ALA A 191 -14.70 -28.08 -38.49
N ASP A 192 -13.61 -27.32 -38.74
CA ASP A 192 -12.96 -27.29 -40.07
C ASP A 192 -12.41 -28.66 -40.46
N ALA A 193 -11.81 -29.41 -39.53
CA ALA A 193 -11.33 -30.75 -39.76
C ALA A 193 -12.47 -31.74 -40.13
N LEU A 194 -13.63 -31.58 -39.44
CA LEU A 194 -14.81 -32.41 -39.73
C LEU A 194 -15.40 -32.12 -41.12
N TYR A 195 -15.49 -30.83 -41.48
CA TYR A 195 -15.92 -30.42 -42.83
C TYR A 195 -14.99 -30.96 -43.92
N ALA A 196 -13.68 -30.86 -43.76
CA ALA A 196 -12.70 -31.36 -44.69
C ALA A 196 -12.82 -32.89 -44.89
N LEU A 197 -12.98 -33.64 -43.79
CA LEU A 197 -13.17 -35.11 -43.86
C LEU A 197 -14.49 -35.48 -44.56
N THR A 198 -15.57 -34.76 -44.30
CA THR A 198 -16.88 -35.02 -44.92
C THR A 198 -16.83 -34.75 -46.41
N THR A 199 -16.25 -33.62 -46.81
CA THR A 199 -16.07 -33.27 -48.24
C THR A 199 -15.19 -34.29 -48.97
N ALA A 200 -14.06 -34.71 -48.41
CA ALA A 200 -13.19 -35.71 -49.00
C ALA A 200 -13.87 -37.08 -49.14
N ARG A 201 -14.69 -37.50 -48.18
CA ARG A 201 -15.46 -38.74 -48.26
C ARG A 201 -16.51 -38.66 -49.36
N THR A 202 -17.23 -37.57 -49.47
CA THR A 202 -18.26 -37.34 -50.47
C THR A 202 -17.64 -37.36 -51.89
N GLU A 203 -16.55 -36.64 -52.07
CA GLU A 203 -15.81 -36.63 -53.37
C GLU A 203 -15.31 -38.02 -53.75
N THR A 204 -14.77 -38.79 -52.79
CA THR A 204 -14.32 -40.18 -53.00
C THR A 204 -15.49 -41.10 -53.38
N ALA A 205 -16.65 -40.91 -52.75
CA ALA A 205 -17.87 -41.69 -53.09
C ALA A 205 -18.36 -41.38 -54.49
N PHE A 206 -18.37 -40.13 -54.92
CA PHE A 206 -18.77 -39.74 -56.28
C PHE A 206 -17.79 -40.30 -57.32
N ARG A 207 -16.45 -40.23 -57.08
CA ARG A 207 -15.44 -40.78 -57.96
C ARG A 207 -15.55 -42.29 -58.10
N ARG A 208 -15.74 -43.02 -56.99
CA ARG A 208 -15.94 -44.48 -57.02
C ARG A 208 -17.26 -44.92 -57.67
N GLY A 209 -18.29 -44.12 -57.45
CA GLY A 209 -19.63 -44.35 -58.03
C GLY A 209 -19.74 -43.97 -59.52
N ARG A 210 -18.66 -43.38 -60.10
CA ARG A 210 -18.70 -42.77 -61.43
C ARG A 210 -19.87 -41.82 -61.61
N CYS A 211 -20.15 -41.03 -60.60
CA CYS A 211 -21.22 -40.00 -60.56
C CYS A 211 -20.60 -38.61 -60.49
N GLY A 212 -21.10 -37.71 -61.30
CA GLY A 212 -20.79 -36.28 -61.21
C GLY A 212 -21.93 -35.57 -60.48
N PHE A 213 -21.61 -34.55 -59.77
CA PHE A 213 -22.57 -33.69 -59.10
C PHE A 213 -22.39 -32.25 -59.60
N TRP A 214 -23.52 -31.59 -59.79
CA TRP A 214 -23.56 -30.18 -60.08
C TRP A 214 -24.62 -29.51 -59.22
N ASP A 215 -24.39 -28.25 -58.86
CA ASP A 215 -25.30 -27.44 -58.11
C ASP A 215 -25.38 -26.02 -58.68
N TRP A 216 -26.54 -25.43 -58.67
CA TRP A 216 -26.77 -24.06 -59.14
C TRP A 216 -27.36 -23.24 -58.04
N ASP A 217 -26.55 -22.37 -57.43
CA ASP A 217 -26.97 -21.36 -56.50
C ASP A 217 -27.69 -20.23 -57.26
N LEU A 218 -29.03 -20.33 -57.33
CA LEU A 218 -29.86 -19.39 -58.03
C LEU A 218 -29.83 -17.98 -57.37
N ALA A 219 -29.62 -17.91 -56.08
CA ALA A 219 -29.56 -16.64 -55.35
C ALA A 219 -28.30 -15.83 -55.67
N ARG A 220 -27.19 -16.50 -55.91
CA ARG A 220 -25.88 -15.87 -56.24
C ARG A 220 -25.47 -16.01 -57.68
N GLY A 221 -26.24 -16.73 -58.51
CA GLY A 221 -25.93 -16.97 -59.92
C GLY A 221 -24.66 -17.79 -60.12
N ARG A 222 -24.30 -18.65 -59.15
CA ARG A 222 -23.07 -19.45 -59.22
C ARG A 222 -23.40 -20.89 -59.55
N PHE A 223 -22.60 -21.45 -60.46
CA PHE A 223 -22.68 -22.83 -60.86
C PHE A 223 -21.48 -23.59 -60.31
N TYR A 224 -21.73 -24.67 -59.61
CA TYR A 224 -20.67 -25.52 -59.02
C TYR A 224 -20.70 -26.90 -59.70
N TRP A 225 -19.52 -27.40 -60.09
CA TRP A 225 -19.31 -28.72 -60.61
C TRP A 225 -18.34 -29.48 -59.72
N SER A 226 -18.63 -30.73 -59.42
CA SER A 226 -17.70 -31.59 -58.67
C SER A 226 -16.48 -31.94 -59.51
N ALA A 227 -15.33 -32.25 -58.90
CA ALA A 227 -14.14 -32.69 -59.60
C ALA A 227 -14.38 -33.96 -60.38
N SER A 228 -15.21 -34.89 -59.88
CA SER A 228 -15.65 -36.09 -60.54
C SER A 228 -16.43 -35.85 -61.84
N MET A 229 -17.14 -34.73 -61.99
CA MET A 229 -17.85 -34.30 -63.16
C MET A 229 -16.87 -33.96 -64.29
N PHE A 230 -15.76 -33.28 -63.97
CA PHE A 230 -14.72 -32.93 -64.93
C PHE A 230 -13.91 -34.14 -65.40
N GLU A 231 -13.82 -35.20 -64.60
CA GLU A 231 -13.13 -36.46 -64.99
C GLU A 231 -13.97 -37.36 -65.95
N MET A 232 -15.29 -37.08 -66.00
CA MET A 232 -16.23 -37.86 -66.84
C MET A 232 -16.53 -37.22 -68.19
N LEU A 233 -16.23 -35.96 -68.38
CA LEU A 233 -16.37 -35.19 -69.61
C LEU A 233 -15.12 -35.26 -70.44
#